data_1834d50b41ec3866b2372773eb18d6fe
#
_entry.id   1834d50b41ec3866b2372773eb18d6fe
#
_cell.length_a   1.000
_cell.length_b   1.000
_cell.length_c   1.000
_cell.angle_alpha   90.00
_cell.angle_beta   90.00
_cell.angle_gamma   90.00
#
_symmetry.space_group_name_H-M   'P 1'
#
loop_
_entity.id
_entity.type
_entity.pdbx_description
1 polymer ?
#
loop_
_entity_poly.entity_id
_entity_poly.type
_entity_poly.pdbx_seq_one_letter_code
_entity_poly.pdbx_strand_id
1 'polypeptide(L)'
;MKKDKLVIMDWGGVVESHSEESYLAHNVVKHVLEQFTTEPLPHNFNEVFEQSLMVDGVPINEIAGTKKLQPYLDKLFAACHIEVHPELYIDFMDIYTQITSDTPYDRELARYLAGLQERCYTGILSNLTVLDGPRQNRQLGWENYDYRWLSYETGCMKPDLEAYRLVEKDSNMSGSQILFIEDVEENLAIPREKFGWQTYAAQYKGTKGTIDVIERFLAQ
;
A
#
# COMPACT_ATOMS: atom_id res chain seq x y z
N MET A 1 18.15 20.19 14.95
CA MET A 1 17.34 21.17 14.21
C MET A 1 15.89 20.82 14.35
N LYS A 2 14.98 21.77 14.38
CA LYS A 2 13.53 21.48 14.37
C LYS A 2 13.19 21.02 12.96
N LYS A 3 12.59 19.83 12.81
CA LYS A 3 12.10 19.37 11.52
C LYS A 3 10.89 20.21 11.15
N ASP A 4 10.88 20.80 9.97
CA ASP A 4 9.82 21.67 9.45
C ASP A 4 9.34 21.26 8.06
N LYS A 5 9.79 20.11 7.59
CA LYS A 5 9.45 19.51 6.30
C LYS A 5 9.02 18.07 6.46
N LEU A 6 8.13 17.63 5.57
CA LEU A 6 7.59 16.29 5.50
C LEU A 6 7.73 15.74 4.07
N VAL A 7 8.40 14.61 3.95
CA VAL A 7 8.49 13.85 2.70
C VAL A 7 7.55 12.66 2.81
N ILE A 8 6.56 12.62 1.93
CA ILE A 8 5.58 11.54 1.84
C ILE A 8 5.83 10.76 0.56
N MET A 9 5.70 9.46 0.65
CA MET A 9 5.87 8.57 -0.47
C MET A 9 4.69 7.61 -0.58
N ASP A 10 4.23 7.38 -1.81
CA ASP A 10 3.51 6.15 -2.10
C ASP A 10 4.49 4.97 -2.13
N TRP A 11 3.95 3.79 -1.98
CA TRP A 11 4.78 2.61 -1.98
C TRP A 11 4.76 1.85 -3.31
N GLY A 12 3.58 1.46 -3.75
CA GLY A 12 3.41 0.80 -5.04
C GLY A 12 3.81 1.71 -6.20
N GLY A 13 4.45 1.19 -7.23
CA GLY A 13 4.89 1.96 -8.40
C GLY A 13 6.04 2.94 -8.16
N VAL A 14 6.35 3.27 -6.90
CA VAL A 14 7.45 4.16 -6.50
C VAL A 14 8.62 3.37 -5.95
N VAL A 15 8.44 2.69 -4.85
CA VAL A 15 9.47 1.88 -4.20
C VAL A 15 9.33 0.41 -4.55
N GLU A 16 8.11 -0.10 -4.60
CA GLU A 16 7.81 -1.46 -5.02
C GLU A 16 7.38 -1.49 -6.50
N SER A 17 7.80 -2.52 -7.23
CA SER A 17 7.41 -2.69 -8.62
C SER A 17 5.90 -2.97 -8.74
N HIS A 18 5.24 -2.20 -9.58
CA HIS A 18 3.98 -2.61 -10.21
C HIS A 18 4.28 -3.50 -11.43
N SER A 19 5.01 -4.60 -11.28
CA SER A 19 5.09 -5.55 -12.38
C SER A 19 3.68 -6.14 -12.63
N GLU A 20 3.36 -6.40 -13.90
CA GLU A 20 2.09 -7.09 -14.24
C GLU A 20 1.92 -8.40 -13.46
N GLU A 21 3.02 -9.04 -13.07
CA GLU A 21 3.05 -10.24 -12.24
C GLU A 21 2.67 -9.96 -10.76
N SER A 22 2.96 -8.78 -10.20
CA SER A 22 2.55 -8.43 -8.83
C SER A 22 1.08 -8.01 -8.73
N TYR A 23 0.49 -7.54 -9.82
CA TYR A 23 -0.95 -7.25 -9.93
C TYR A 23 -1.83 -8.49 -9.99
N LEU A 24 -1.25 -9.64 -10.17
CA LEU A 24 -1.99 -10.90 -10.18
C LEU A 24 -2.18 -11.44 -8.74
N ALA A 25 -2.69 -10.58 -7.83
CA ALA A 25 -3.06 -11.03 -6.48
C ALA A 25 -3.94 -12.28 -6.52
N HIS A 26 -4.78 -12.43 -7.54
CA HIS A 26 -5.59 -13.63 -7.75
C HIS A 26 -4.74 -14.89 -7.99
N ASN A 27 -3.61 -14.82 -8.73
CA ASN A 27 -2.72 -15.97 -8.93
C ASN A 27 -2.02 -16.35 -7.62
N VAL A 28 -1.59 -15.35 -6.83
CA VAL A 28 -1.00 -15.59 -5.52
C VAL A 28 -2.02 -16.24 -4.59
N VAL A 29 -3.22 -15.65 -4.48
CA VAL A 29 -4.30 -16.19 -3.66
C VAL A 29 -4.69 -17.59 -4.11
N LYS A 30 -4.79 -17.82 -5.42
CA LYS A 30 -5.03 -19.16 -5.98
C LYS A 30 -3.99 -20.16 -5.49
N HIS A 31 -2.72 -19.80 -5.61
CA HIS A 31 -1.62 -20.68 -5.17
C HIS A 31 -1.64 -20.93 -3.65
N VAL A 32 -2.01 -19.92 -2.85
CA VAL A 32 -2.22 -20.10 -1.40
C VAL A 32 -3.36 -21.08 -1.13
N LEU A 33 -4.51 -20.92 -1.81
CA LEU A 33 -5.68 -21.79 -1.61
C LEU A 33 -5.42 -23.26 -2.03
N GLU A 34 -4.60 -23.48 -3.05
CA GLU A 34 -4.18 -24.83 -3.47
C GLU A 34 -3.43 -25.61 -2.37
N GLN A 35 -2.95 -24.93 -1.32
CA GLN A 35 -2.33 -25.58 -0.16
C GLN A 35 -3.36 -26.11 0.85
N PHE A 36 -4.62 -25.67 0.77
CA PHE A 36 -5.68 -26.00 1.73
C PHE A 36 -6.72 -26.98 1.18
N THR A 37 -6.61 -27.39 -0.08
CA THR A 37 -7.54 -28.34 -0.69
C THR A 37 -6.83 -29.34 -1.59
N THR A 38 -7.35 -30.57 -1.63
CA THR A 38 -6.93 -31.59 -2.60
C THR A 38 -7.83 -31.58 -3.83
N GLU A 39 -8.96 -30.93 -3.77
CA GLU A 39 -9.89 -30.77 -4.89
C GLU A 39 -9.44 -29.61 -5.79
N PRO A 40 -9.66 -29.71 -7.10
CA PRO A 40 -9.33 -28.60 -7.99
C PRO A 40 -10.17 -27.38 -7.67
N LEU A 41 -9.54 -26.20 -7.65
CA LEU A 41 -10.25 -24.94 -7.51
C LEU A 41 -11.21 -24.72 -8.71
N PRO A 42 -12.26 -23.90 -8.55
CA PRO A 42 -13.24 -23.64 -9.60
C PRO A 42 -12.58 -23.21 -10.91
N HIS A 43 -13.08 -23.71 -12.06
CA HIS A 43 -12.55 -23.34 -13.38
C HIS A 43 -12.61 -21.83 -13.67
N ASN A 44 -13.62 -21.14 -13.10
CA ASN A 44 -13.82 -19.70 -13.17
C ASN A 44 -13.26 -18.98 -11.91
N PHE A 45 -12.13 -19.44 -11.39
CA PHE A 45 -11.56 -18.92 -10.15
C PHE A 45 -11.42 -17.39 -10.14
N ASN A 46 -11.04 -16.78 -11.26
CA ASN A 46 -10.90 -15.31 -11.34
C ASN A 46 -12.22 -14.59 -11.04
N GLU A 47 -13.34 -15.09 -11.58
CA GLU A 47 -14.67 -14.55 -11.29
C GLU A 47 -15.04 -14.76 -9.81
N VAL A 48 -14.76 -15.95 -9.29
CA VAL A 48 -14.97 -16.28 -7.87
C VAL A 48 -14.15 -15.34 -6.96
N PHE A 49 -12.91 -15.11 -7.30
CA PHE A 49 -12.02 -14.21 -6.58
C PHE A 49 -12.57 -12.78 -6.57
N GLU A 50 -12.91 -12.24 -7.74
CA GLU A 50 -13.50 -10.90 -7.86
C GLU A 50 -14.79 -10.77 -7.05
N GLN A 51 -15.72 -11.73 -7.17
CA GLN A 51 -16.98 -11.73 -6.43
C GLN A 51 -16.77 -11.85 -4.91
N SER A 52 -15.75 -12.59 -4.48
CA SER A 52 -15.43 -12.76 -3.06
C SER A 52 -14.83 -11.50 -2.45
N LEU A 53 -14.13 -10.70 -3.26
CA LEU A 53 -13.56 -9.43 -2.84
C LEU A 53 -14.58 -8.28 -2.83
N MET A 54 -15.82 -8.52 -3.26
CA MET A 54 -16.88 -7.54 -3.18
C MET A 54 -17.63 -7.66 -1.86
N VAL A 55 -17.86 -6.54 -1.19
CA VAL A 55 -18.73 -6.44 0.00
C VAL A 55 -19.75 -5.36 -0.27
N ASP A 56 -21.04 -5.73 -0.20
CA ASP A 56 -22.15 -4.83 -0.49
C ASP A 56 -22.03 -4.12 -1.86
N GLY A 57 -21.43 -4.83 -2.83
CA GLY A 57 -21.21 -4.32 -4.18
C GLY A 57 -19.97 -3.44 -4.36
N VAL A 58 -19.13 -3.32 -3.34
CA VAL A 58 -17.89 -2.54 -3.39
C VAL A 58 -16.67 -3.46 -3.30
N PRO A 59 -15.67 -3.33 -4.19
CA PRO A 59 -14.41 -4.07 -4.10
C PRO A 59 -13.65 -3.79 -2.81
N ILE A 60 -12.98 -4.81 -2.27
CA ILE A 60 -12.22 -4.68 -1.01
C ILE A 60 -11.14 -3.61 -1.06
N ASN A 61 -10.49 -3.42 -2.21
CA ASN A 61 -9.47 -2.40 -2.41
C ASN A 61 -10.05 -0.97 -2.42
N GLU A 62 -11.38 -0.84 -2.60
CA GLU A 62 -12.10 0.43 -2.51
C GLU A 62 -12.76 0.64 -1.14
N ILE A 63 -12.79 -0.40 -0.28
CA ILE A 63 -13.36 -0.32 1.07
C ILE A 63 -12.25 0.15 2.03
N ALA A 64 -12.02 1.45 2.03
CA ALA A 64 -11.12 2.07 2.99
C ALA A 64 -11.56 1.79 4.44
N GLY A 65 -10.59 1.55 5.32
CA GLY A 65 -10.85 1.31 6.74
C GLY A 65 -11.24 -0.11 7.11
N THR A 66 -11.31 -1.03 6.18
CA THR A 66 -11.59 -2.43 6.49
C THR A 66 -10.37 -3.09 7.13
N LYS A 67 -10.46 -3.34 8.44
CA LYS A 67 -9.42 -4.04 9.22
C LYS A 67 -9.66 -5.56 9.33
N LYS A 68 -10.80 -6.04 8.87
CA LYS A 68 -11.20 -7.45 8.99
C LYS A 68 -11.18 -8.11 7.62
N LEU A 69 -10.19 -8.94 7.39
CA LEU A 69 -10.10 -9.76 6.18
C LEU A 69 -11.07 -10.94 6.21
N GLN A 70 -11.44 -11.42 7.39
CA GLN A 70 -12.21 -12.65 7.58
C GLN A 70 -13.49 -12.74 6.72
N PRO A 71 -14.39 -11.73 6.65
CA PRO A 71 -15.62 -11.85 5.86
C PRO A 71 -15.37 -12.07 4.35
N TYR A 72 -14.22 -11.63 3.85
CA TYR A 72 -13.81 -11.82 2.45
C TYR A 72 -13.27 -13.21 2.22
N LEU A 73 -12.43 -13.68 3.13
CA LEU A 73 -11.90 -15.03 3.09
C LEU A 73 -12.99 -16.08 3.29
N ASP A 74 -13.99 -15.82 4.15
CA ASP A 74 -15.15 -16.70 4.34
C ASP A 74 -15.87 -16.98 3.01
N LYS A 75 -16.12 -15.93 2.22
CA LYS A 75 -16.74 -16.07 0.91
C LYS A 75 -15.87 -16.87 -0.05
N LEU A 76 -14.58 -16.55 -0.08
CA LEU A 76 -13.62 -17.19 -0.95
C LEU A 76 -13.45 -18.68 -0.61
N PHE A 77 -13.28 -19.01 0.68
CA PHE A 77 -13.19 -20.39 1.15
C PHE A 77 -14.46 -21.20 0.82
N ALA A 78 -15.62 -20.62 1.11
CA ALA A 78 -16.90 -21.26 0.78
C ALA A 78 -17.04 -21.53 -0.72
N ALA A 79 -16.69 -20.58 -1.57
CA ALA A 79 -16.75 -20.74 -3.01
C ALA A 79 -15.73 -21.75 -3.57
N CYS A 80 -14.63 -21.97 -2.84
CA CYS A 80 -13.60 -22.95 -3.17
C CYS A 80 -13.79 -24.30 -2.43
N HIS A 81 -14.93 -24.48 -1.73
CA HIS A 81 -15.23 -25.68 -0.94
C HIS A 81 -14.16 -26.05 0.11
N ILE A 82 -13.49 -25.00 0.67
CA ILE A 82 -12.49 -25.16 1.73
C ILE A 82 -13.21 -25.08 3.07
N GLU A 83 -13.03 -26.09 3.93
CA GLU A 83 -13.59 -26.12 5.27
C GLU A 83 -12.89 -25.12 6.17
N VAL A 84 -13.67 -24.23 6.79
CA VAL A 84 -13.15 -23.14 7.62
C VAL A 84 -12.93 -23.64 9.05
N HIS A 85 -11.71 -23.44 9.55
CA HIS A 85 -11.32 -23.63 10.95
C HIS A 85 -10.52 -22.41 11.43
N PRO A 86 -10.42 -22.16 12.75
CA PRO A 86 -9.83 -20.92 13.26
C PRO A 86 -8.39 -20.63 12.80
N GLU A 87 -7.59 -21.68 12.68
CA GLU A 87 -6.18 -21.59 12.27
C GLU A 87 -6.03 -21.27 10.78
N LEU A 88 -7.03 -21.59 9.95
CA LEU A 88 -6.97 -21.41 8.48
C LEU A 88 -6.64 -19.97 8.09
N TYR A 89 -7.16 -18.99 8.81
CA TYR A 89 -6.90 -17.58 8.49
C TYR A 89 -5.45 -17.19 8.79
N ILE A 90 -4.88 -17.72 9.86
CA ILE A 90 -3.49 -17.49 10.23
C ILE A 90 -2.58 -18.12 9.18
N ASP A 91 -2.83 -19.38 8.86
CA ASP A 91 -2.06 -20.15 7.87
C ASP A 91 -2.15 -19.50 6.49
N PHE A 92 -3.35 -19.06 6.08
CA PHE A 92 -3.55 -18.31 4.83
C PHE A 92 -2.68 -17.05 4.78
N MET A 93 -2.72 -16.23 5.83
CA MET A 93 -1.95 -14.98 5.90
C MET A 93 -0.45 -15.25 5.92
N ASP A 94 0.00 -16.28 6.61
CA ASP A 94 1.41 -16.63 6.69
C ASP A 94 1.94 -17.11 5.35
N ILE A 95 1.22 -18.00 4.67
CA ILE A 95 1.60 -18.49 3.33
C ILE A 95 1.55 -17.34 2.31
N TYR A 96 0.47 -16.53 2.32
CA TYR A 96 0.36 -15.37 1.43
C TYR A 96 1.53 -14.41 1.61
N THR A 97 1.85 -14.08 2.86
CA THR A 97 2.94 -13.16 3.16
C THR A 97 4.30 -13.75 2.78
N GLN A 98 4.49 -15.05 2.95
CA GLN A 98 5.72 -15.74 2.56
C GLN A 98 5.90 -15.70 1.04
N ILE A 99 4.87 -16.05 0.27
CA ILE A 99 4.91 -16.05 -1.21
C ILE A 99 5.16 -14.64 -1.75
N THR A 100 4.53 -13.63 -1.15
CA THR A 100 4.64 -12.23 -1.62
C THR A 100 5.88 -11.51 -1.07
N SER A 101 6.64 -12.11 -0.15
CA SER A 101 7.83 -11.49 0.46
C SER A 101 8.92 -11.15 -0.54
N ASP A 102 8.99 -11.88 -1.66
CA ASP A 102 10.00 -11.70 -2.70
C ASP A 102 9.62 -10.65 -3.77
N THR A 103 8.50 -9.94 -3.59
CA THR A 103 8.12 -8.86 -4.51
C THR A 103 9.27 -7.85 -4.63
N PRO A 104 9.75 -7.57 -5.86
CA PRO A 104 10.90 -6.70 -6.04
C PRO A 104 10.62 -5.27 -5.58
N TYR A 105 11.54 -4.71 -4.82
CA TYR A 105 11.49 -3.30 -4.41
C TYR A 105 12.86 -2.63 -4.54
N ASP A 106 12.84 -1.32 -4.65
CA ASP A 106 14.04 -0.49 -4.75
C ASP A 106 14.70 -0.33 -3.37
N ARG A 107 15.65 -1.21 -3.08
CA ARG A 107 16.37 -1.23 -1.80
C ARG A 107 17.23 0.00 -1.56
N GLU A 108 17.71 0.65 -2.63
CA GLU A 108 18.50 1.86 -2.52
C GLU A 108 17.61 3.02 -2.07
N LEU A 109 16.48 3.20 -2.74
CA LEU A 109 15.50 4.22 -2.37
C LEU A 109 14.95 3.99 -0.97
N ALA A 110 14.54 2.76 -0.63
CA ALA A 110 14.05 2.42 0.71
C ALA A 110 15.07 2.75 1.82
N ARG A 111 16.34 2.41 1.60
CA ARG A 111 17.42 2.74 2.55
C ARG A 111 17.65 4.24 2.68
N TYR A 112 17.62 4.96 1.57
CA TYR A 112 17.76 6.41 1.57
C TYR A 112 16.61 7.07 2.37
N LEU A 113 15.38 6.64 2.14
CA LEU A 113 14.19 7.14 2.85
C LEU A 113 14.27 6.90 4.35
N ALA A 114 14.65 5.68 4.77
CA ALA A 114 14.84 5.37 6.18
C ALA A 114 15.89 6.28 6.85
N GLY A 115 16.90 6.73 6.10
CA GLY A 115 17.90 7.70 6.58
C GLY A 115 17.43 9.14 6.70
N LEU A 116 16.27 9.48 6.13
CA LEU A 116 15.77 10.87 6.16
C LEU A 116 15.23 11.31 7.51
N GLN A 117 14.90 10.39 8.40
CA GLN A 117 14.31 10.70 9.72
C GLN A 117 15.14 11.67 10.57
N GLU A 118 16.43 11.78 10.35
CA GLU A 118 17.27 12.76 11.05
C GLU A 118 17.13 14.18 10.50
N ARG A 119 16.63 14.34 9.26
CA ARG A 119 16.62 15.59 8.49
C ARG A 119 15.23 16.20 8.34
N CYS A 120 14.22 15.37 8.17
CA CYS A 120 12.82 15.77 7.99
C CYS A 120 11.89 14.74 8.60
N TYR A 121 10.60 15.03 8.65
CA TYR A 121 9.60 14.02 8.89
C TYR A 121 9.39 13.18 7.62
N THR A 122 9.10 11.92 7.82
CA THR A 122 8.85 10.96 6.73
C THR A 122 7.49 10.31 6.90
N GLY A 123 6.81 10.01 5.80
CA GLY A 123 5.50 9.37 5.84
C GLY A 123 5.23 8.48 4.63
N ILE A 124 4.35 7.53 4.81
CA ILE A 124 3.79 6.68 3.75
C ILE A 124 2.32 7.03 3.61
N LEU A 125 1.88 7.37 2.38
CA LEU A 125 0.48 7.55 2.03
C LEU A 125 0.14 6.60 0.88
N SER A 126 -0.50 5.47 1.19
CA SER A 126 -0.72 4.41 0.21
C SER A 126 -2.12 3.82 0.28
N ASN A 127 -2.68 3.56 -0.91
CA ASN A 127 -3.91 2.78 -1.04
C ASN A 127 -3.55 1.30 -0.96
N LEU A 128 -3.82 0.70 0.18
CA LEU A 128 -3.48 -0.69 0.47
C LEU A 128 -4.68 -1.47 0.95
N THR A 129 -4.66 -2.75 0.62
CA THR A 129 -5.56 -3.72 1.25
C THR A 129 -4.95 -4.26 2.54
N VAL A 130 -5.78 -4.86 3.36
CA VAL A 130 -5.34 -5.56 4.57
C VAL A 130 -4.44 -6.77 4.25
N LEU A 131 -4.48 -7.29 3.02
CA LEU A 131 -3.58 -8.37 2.55
C LEU A 131 -2.16 -7.88 2.33
N ASP A 132 -1.99 -6.67 1.78
CA ASP A 132 -0.68 -6.15 1.39
C ASP A 132 0.08 -5.53 2.57
N GLY A 133 -0.64 -4.96 3.52
CA GLY A 133 -0.06 -4.24 4.65
C GLY A 133 1.02 -5.02 5.42
N PRO A 134 0.77 -6.26 5.89
CA PRO A 134 1.77 -7.05 6.60
C PRO A 134 3.01 -7.36 5.77
N ARG A 135 2.84 -7.63 4.47
CA ARG A 135 3.93 -7.87 3.55
C ARG A 135 4.83 -6.65 3.41
N GLN A 136 4.24 -5.51 3.11
CA GLN A 136 4.99 -4.27 2.96
C GLN A 136 5.69 -3.86 4.25
N ASN A 137 5.08 -4.07 5.41
CA ASN A 137 5.75 -3.82 6.67
C ASN A 137 7.03 -4.66 6.86
N ARG A 138 7.02 -5.92 6.42
CA ARG A 138 8.23 -6.76 6.49
C ARG A 138 9.35 -6.27 5.57
N GLN A 139 9.01 -5.69 4.42
CA GLN A 139 10.00 -5.15 3.47
C GLN A 139 10.60 -3.84 3.94
N LEU A 140 9.82 -3.02 4.67
CA LEU A 140 10.11 -1.63 4.95
C LEU A 140 10.51 -1.31 6.36
N GLY A 141 10.00 -2.10 7.31
CA GLY A 141 9.96 -1.65 8.69
C GLY A 141 9.23 -0.31 8.79
N TRP A 142 7.92 -0.33 8.91
CA TRP A 142 7.13 0.90 9.03
C TRP A 142 7.52 1.77 10.23
N GLU A 143 8.21 1.19 11.20
CA GLU A 143 8.84 1.89 12.31
C GLU A 143 9.92 2.90 11.86
N ASN A 144 10.41 2.77 10.63
CA ASN A 144 11.37 3.70 10.04
C ASN A 144 10.73 4.97 9.44
N TYR A 145 9.41 5.16 9.64
CA TYR A 145 8.69 6.34 9.18
C TYR A 145 7.96 7.00 10.34
N ASP A 146 7.95 8.34 10.36
CA ASP A 146 7.28 9.11 11.41
C ASP A 146 5.75 9.00 11.31
N TYR A 147 5.21 8.89 10.07
CA TYR A 147 3.78 8.83 9.79
C TYR A 147 3.42 7.72 8.82
N ARG A 148 2.20 7.23 8.95
CA ARG A 148 1.66 6.18 8.11
C ARG A 148 0.16 6.39 7.89
N TRP A 149 -0.24 6.59 6.64
CA TRP A 149 -1.62 6.74 6.22
C TRP A 149 -1.93 5.66 5.19
N LEU A 150 -2.35 4.51 5.66
CA LEU A 150 -2.73 3.37 4.84
C LEU A 150 -4.25 3.33 4.75
N SER A 151 -4.81 3.23 3.54
CA SER A 151 -6.25 3.36 3.34
C SER A 151 -7.06 2.39 4.20
N TYR A 152 -6.63 1.14 4.34
CA TYR A 152 -7.30 0.15 5.18
C TYR A 152 -7.27 0.47 6.68
N GLU A 153 -6.33 1.30 7.15
CA GLU A 153 -6.25 1.75 8.54
C GLU A 153 -7.03 3.04 8.78
N THR A 154 -6.93 3.97 7.84
CA THR A 154 -7.44 5.34 7.99
C THR A 154 -8.90 5.51 7.62
N GLY A 155 -9.41 4.66 6.74
CA GLY A 155 -10.72 4.83 6.14
C GLY A 155 -10.76 5.87 5.01
N CYS A 156 -9.62 6.38 4.58
CA CYS A 156 -9.49 7.35 3.50
C CYS A 156 -8.52 6.85 2.44
N MET A 157 -8.81 7.08 1.18
CA MET A 157 -7.95 6.64 0.08
C MET A 157 -7.68 7.76 -0.92
N LYS A 158 -6.54 7.71 -1.58
CA LYS A 158 -6.24 8.60 -2.71
C LYS A 158 -7.13 8.23 -3.91
N PRO A 159 -7.65 9.17 -4.70
CA PRO A 159 -7.43 10.61 -4.63
C PRO A 159 -8.45 11.38 -3.78
N ASP A 160 -9.15 10.76 -2.83
CA ASP A 160 -10.14 11.46 -2.01
C ASP A 160 -9.52 12.60 -1.20
N LEU A 161 -10.22 13.73 -1.13
CA LEU A 161 -9.76 14.93 -0.44
C LEU A 161 -9.44 14.69 1.04
N GLU A 162 -10.17 13.79 1.68
CA GLU A 162 -10.01 13.45 3.10
C GLU A 162 -8.69 12.75 3.39
N ALA A 163 -8.13 11.98 2.44
CA ALA A 163 -6.81 11.36 2.60
C ALA A 163 -5.72 12.42 2.81
N TYR A 164 -5.77 13.51 2.05
CA TYR A 164 -4.80 14.60 2.14
C TYR A 164 -5.04 15.52 3.34
N ARG A 165 -6.31 15.77 3.71
CA ARG A 165 -6.65 16.50 4.94
C ARG A 165 -6.14 15.79 6.19
N LEU A 166 -6.24 14.47 6.21
CA LEU A 166 -5.74 13.65 7.30
C LEU A 166 -4.23 13.83 7.48
N VAL A 167 -3.49 13.87 6.38
CA VAL A 167 -2.04 14.11 6.41
C VAL A 167 -1.71 15.45 7.07
N GLU A 168 -2.33 16.55 6.63
CA GLU A 168 -2.08 17.88 7.22
C GLU A 168 -2.48 17.94 8.69
N LYS A 169 -3.61 17.34 9.04
CA LYS A 169 -4.10 17.28 10.41
C LYS A 169 -3.13 16.54 11.33
N ASP A 170 -2.69 15.36 10.93
CA ASP A 170 -1.87 14.49 11.79
C ASP A 170 -0.44 14.98 11.89
N SER A 171 0.12 15.51 10.79
CA SER A 171 1.49 16.02 10.76
C SER A 171 1.62 17.45 11.29
N ASN A 172 0.52 18.20 11.33
CA ASN A 172 0.50 19.64 11.59
C ASN A 172 1.40 20.42 10.62
N MET A 173 1.50 19.96 9.38
CA MET A 173 2.22 20.58 8.27
C MET A 173 1.28 20.84 7.11
N SER A 174 1.61 21.82 6.26
CA SER A 174 0.76 22.19 5.14
C SER A 174 1.52 22.85 3.99
N GLY A 175 0.89 22.88 2.82
CA GLY A 175 1.41 23.62 1.68
C GLY A 175 2.82 23.18 1.29
N SER A 176 3.70 24.15 1.07
CA SER A 176 5.08 23.91 0.61
C SER A 176 5.99 23.18 1.61
N GLN A 177 5.53 22.91 2.83
CA GLN A 177 6.26 22.10 3.79
C GLN A 177 6.20 20.60 3.46
N ILE A 178 5.31 20.18 2.55
CA ILE A 178 5.08 18.80 2.19
C ILE A 178 5.54 18.54 0.76
N LEU A 179 6.34 17.49 0.58
CA LEU A 179 6.65 16.89 -0.71
C LEU A 179 5.97 15.52 -0.77
N PHE A 180 5.12 15.33 -1.78
CA PHE A 180 4.48 14.04 -2.04
C PHE A 180 5.00 13.42 -3.33
N ILE A 181 5.45 12.16 -3.24
CA ILE A 181 6.06 11.38 -4.31
C ILE A 181 5.13 10.19 -4.60
N GLU A 182 4.69 10.09 -5.85
CA GLU A 182 3.62 9.19 -6.28
C GLU A 182 3.81 8.89 -7.77
N ASP A 183 3.38 7.74 -8.26
CA ASP A 183 3.48 7.37 -9.68
C ASP A 183 2.21 7.66 -10.48
N VAL A 184 1.06 7.76 -9.82
CA VAL A 184 -0.23 8.05 -10.43
C VAL A 184 -0.51 9.56 -10.42
N GLU A 185 -0.55 10.19 -11.61
CA GLU A 185 -0.75 11.65 -11.72
C GLU A 185 -2.08 12.13 -11.12
N GLU A 186 -3.13 11.32 -11.19
CA GLU A 186 -4.43 11.64 -10.59
C GLU A 186 -4.32 11.85 -9.07
N ASN A 187 -3.48 11.07 -8.39
CA ASN A 187 -3.22 11.20 -6.96
C ASN A 187 -2.39 12.44 -6.61
N LEU A 188 -1.67 13.02 -7.58
CA LEU A 188 -0.85 14.22 -7.39
C LEU A 188 -1.62 15.52 -7.63
N ALA A 189 -2.67 15.48 -8.45
CA ALA A 189 -3.42 16.69 -8.85
C ALA A 189 -4.06 17.40 -7.65
N ILE A 190 -4.77 16.68 -6.80
CA ILE A 190 -5.47 17.26 -5.64
C ILE A 190 -4.51 17.89 -4.62
N PRO A 191 -3.47 17.21 -4.13
CA PRO A 191 -2.53 17.82 -3.18
C PRO A 191 -1.82 19.04 -3.78
N ARG A 192 -1.49 19.04 -5.06
CA ARG A 192 -0.89 20.18 -5.75
C ARG A 192 -1.83 21.37 -5.83
N GLU A 193 -3.06 21.16 -6.31
CA GLU A 193 -3.99 22.22 -6.65
C GLU A 193 -4.78 22.76 -5.45
N LYS A 194 -5.13 21.89 -4.50
CA LYS A 194 -6.01 22.23 -3.37
C LYS A 194 -5.26 22.50 -2.08
N PHE A 195 -4.11 21.88 -1.91
CA PHE A 195 -3.33 21.96 -0.67
C PHE A 195 -1.99 22.71 -0.85
N GLY A 196 -1.56 22.97 -2.08
CA GLY A 196 -0.30 23.67 -2.35
C GLY A 196 0.95 22.84 -2.01
N TRP A 197 0.82 21.52 -1.94
CA TRP A 197 1.97 20.64 -1.72
C TRP A 197 2.91 20.65 -2.93
N GLN A 198 4.18 20.43 -2.67
CA GLN A 198 5.10 20.06 -3.74
C GLN A 198 4.84 18.58 -4.10
N THR A 199 4.82 18.27 -5.38
CA THR A 199 4.53 16.92 -5.86
C THR A 199 5.54 16.49 -6.89
N TYR A 200 5.83 15.19 -6.93
CA TYR A 200 6.72 14.60 -7.91
C TYR A 200 6.15 13.29 -8.44
N ALA A 201 5.99 13.20 -9.77
CA ALA A 201 5.60 11.98 -10.45
C ALA A 201 6.84 11.07 -10.58
N ALA A 202 6.91 10.09 -9.71
CA ALA A 202 8.00 9.12 -9.69
C ALA A 202 7.72 7.96 -10.63
N GLN A 203 8.76 7.20 -10.92
CA GLN A 203 8.68 5.91 -11.61
C GLN A 203 9.52 4.89 -10.85
N TYR A 204 9.04 3.67 -10.79
CA TYR A 204 9.81 2.57 -10.22
C TYR A 204 11.22 2.49 -10.86
N LYS A 205 12.24 2.31 -10.03
CA LYS A 205 13.67 2.41 -10.40
C LYS A 205 14.14 3.80 -10.87
N GLY A 206 13.31 4.82 -10.68
CA GLY A 206 13.71 6.22 -10.86
C GLY A 206 14.48 6.80 -9.67
N THR A 207 15.20 5.96 -8.91
CA THR A 207 15.85 6.25 -7.62
C THR A 207 16.58 7.58 -7.61
N LYS A 208 17.50 7.78 -8.57
CA LYS A 208 18.30 9.01 -8.63
C LYS A 208 17.44 10.27 -8.76
N GLY A 209 16.45 10.23 -9.68
CA GLY A 209 15.54 11.37 -9.89
C GLY A 209 14.73 11.70 -8.64
N THR A 210 14.24 10.66 -7.96
CA THR A 210 13.51 10.79 -6.70
C THR A 210 14.38 11.39 -5.60
N ILE A 211 15.61 10.89 -5.42
CA ILE A 211 16.57 11.43 -4.45
C ILE A 211 16.89 12.89 -4.77
N ASP A 212 17.19 13.23 -6.03
CA ASP A 212 17.51 14.59 -6.45
C ASP A 212 16.36 15.57 -6.17
N VAL A 213 15.11 15.14 -6.29
CA VAL A 213 13.94 15.95 -5.94
C VAL A 213 13.82 16.15 -4.44
N ILE A 214 14.00 15.09 -3.64
CA ILE A 214 13.99 15.20 -2.18
C ILE A 214 15.09 16.14 -1.70
N GLU A 215 16.32 16.00 -2.21
CA GLU A 215 17.43 16.89 -1.81
C GLU A 215 17.16 18.35 -2.14
N ARG A 216 16.61 18.64 -3.33
CA ARG A 216 16.22 20.03 -3.68
C ARG A 216 15.12 20.56 -2.77
N PHE A 217 14.14 19.74 -2.42
CA PHE A 217 13.10 20.11 -1.49
C PHE A 217 13.66 20.43 -0.11
N LEU A 218 14.57 19.60 0.39
CA LEU A 218 15.17 19.81 1.72
C LEU A 218 16.11 21.02 1.78
N ALA A 219 16.66 21.46 0.64
CA ALA A 219 17.57 22.60 0.54
C ALA A 219 16.85 23.97 0.49
N GLN A 220 15.55 24.03 0.27
CA GLN A 220 14.73 25.26 0.28
C GLN A 220 14.55 25.78 1.71
#